data_f52f2a88ea118f0333f2aee4fe97ce1e
#
_entry.id   f52f2a88ea118f0333f2aee4fe97ce1e
#
_cell.length_a   1.000
_cell.length_b   1.000
_cell.length_c   1.000
_cell.angle_alpha   90.00
_cell.angle_beta   90.00
_cell.angle_gamma   90.00
#
_symmetry.space_group_name_H-M   'P 1'
#
loop_
_entity.id
_entity.type
_entity.pdbx_description
1 polymer ?
#
loop_
_entity_poly.entity_id
_entity_poly.type
_entity_poly.pdbx_seq_one_letter_code
_entity_poly.pdbx_strand_id
1 'polypeptide(L)'
;DTLSLHDALPICPDSIMDNISVYKARMRMGEKLAQKIINEWGEAHGIDVVIPIPDTSRTSAMELAQHLGVKYREGFMKNRYIGRTFIMPGQQQRKKSVRQKLSAVPFEFKNKNVLLVDDSIVRGTTCHEIIQMARDAGANNVFFASAAPPVKYPNVYGIDMPARSEL
;
A
#
# COMPACT_ATOMS: atom_id res chain seq x y z
N ASP A 1 12.88 17.91 15.67
CA ASP A 1 12.92 17.63 14.22
C ASP A 1 12.78 16.12 14.02
N THR A 2 11.59 15.63 14.22
CA THR A 2 11.24 14.24 13.88
C THR A 2 10.90 14.21 12.39
N LEU A 3 11.80 13.69 11.57
CA LEU A 3 11.45 13.22 10.23
C LEU A 3 10.23 12.32 10.37
N SER A 4 9.12 12.68 9.70
CA SER A 4 7.94 11.87 9.78
C SER A 4 8.21 10.53 9.10
N LEU A 5 7.57 9.46 9.54
CA LEU A 5 7.63 8.15 8.86
C LEU A 5 7.29 8.24 7.37
N HIS A 6 6.55 9.28 6.96
CA HIS A 6 6.23 9.56 5.57
C HIS A 6 7.44 9.98 4.73
N ASP A 7 8.42 10.67 5.34
CA ASP A 7 9.66 11.06 4.67
C ASP A 7 10.57 9.85 4.45
N ALA A 8 10.40 8.79 5.25
CA ALA A 8 11.14 7.53 5.11
C ALA A 8 10.58 6.60 4.03
N LEU A 9 9.35 6.78 3.58
CA LEU A 9 8.70 5.89 2.61
C LEU A 9 9.33 5.92 1.20
N PRO A 10 9.83 7.05 0.66
CA PRO A 10 10.56 7.09 -0.61
C PRO A 10 11.99 6.57 -0.53
N ILE A 11 12.49 6.31 0.68
CA ILE A 11 13.90 5.94 0.92
C ILE A 11 14.12 4.45 0.68
N CYS A 12 15.32 4.11 0.20
CA CYS A 12 15.69 2.72 -0.04
C CYS A 12 15.56 1.87 1.23
N PRO A 13 15.10 0.61 1.12
CA PRO A 13 14.89 -0.27 2.28
C PRO A 13 16.16 -0.53 3.10
N ASP A 14 17.32 -0.48 2.49
CA ASP A 14 18.64 -0.70 3.10
C ASP A 14 19.18 0.53 3.86
N SER A 15 18.49 1.67 3.78
CA SER A 15 18.90 2.90 4.43
C SER A 15 18.75 2.84 5.95
N ILE A 16 19.61 3.58 6.64
CA ILE A 16 19.55 3.85 8.08
C ILE A 16 19.34 5.34 8.27
N MET A 17 18.27 5.72 8.98
CA MET A 17 17.95 7.10 9.35
C MET A 17 17.88 7.20 10.86
N ASP A 18 18.57 8.18 11.45
CA ASP A 18 18.62 8.39 12.90
C ASP A 18 18.90 7.09 13.69
N ASN A 19 19.83 6.26 13.20
CA ASN A 19 20.14 4.93 13.72
C ASN A 19 18.99 3.91 13.63
N ILE A 20 17.93 4.19 12.85
CA ILE A 20 16.82 3.28 12.62
C ILE A 20 16.92 2.70 11.20
N SER A 21 16.93 1.38 11.10
CA SER A 21 16.83 0.70 9.81
C SER A 21 15.44 0.89 9.23
N VAL A 22 15.34 1.43 8.01
CA VAL A 22 14.09 1.60 7.27
C VAL A 22 13.38 0.25 7.06
N TYR A 23 14.15 -0.79 6.75
CA TYR A 23 13.62 -2.15 6.61
C TYR A 23 12.92 -2.63 7.89
N LYS A 24 13.60 -2.51 9.05
CA LYS A 24 13.02 -2.90 10.35
C LYS A 24 11.80 -2.06 10.72
N ALA A 25 11.80 -0.76 10.39
CA ALA A 25 10.65 0.09 10.61
C ALA A 25 9.43 -0.39 9.80
N ARG A 26 9.62 -0.74 8.53
CA ARG A 26 8.55 -1.29 7.67
C ARG A 26 8.01 -2.62 8.17
N MET A 27 8.87 -3.51 8.68
CA MET A 27 8.43 -4.76 9.32
C MET A 27 7.53 -4.47 10.53
N ARG A 28 7.96 -3.57 11.42
CA ARG A 28 7.17 -3.18 12.60
C ARG A 28 5.82 -2.54 12.24
N MET A 29 5.75 -1.80 11.12
CA MET A 29 4.48 -1.26 10.61
C MET A 29 3.52 -2.41 10.24
N GLY A 30 4.01 -3.45 9.56
CA GLY A 30 3.23 -4.65 9.22
C GLY A 30 2.73 -5.39 10.46
N GLU A 31 3.59 -5.60 11.45
CA GLU A 31 3.23 -6.20 12.73
C GLU A 31 2.14 -5.41 13.46
N LYS A 32 2.31 -4.09 13.59
CA LYS A 32 1.31 -3.22 14.23
C LYS A 32 -0.02 -3.20 13.51
N LEU A 33 0.00 -3.24 12.18
CA LEU A 33 -1.20 -3.31 11.37
C LEU A 33 -1.93 -4.65 11.58
N ALA A 34 -1.20 -5.77 11.68
CA ALA A 34 -1.78 -7.07 12.00
C ALA A 34 -2.44 -7.08 13.37
N GLN A 35 -1.77 -6.56 14.39
CA GLN A 35 -2.32 -6.43 15.74
C GLN A 35 -3.62 -5.61 15.74
N LYS A 36 -3.66 -4.52 14.99
CA LYS A 36 -4.85 -3.69 14.85
C LYS A 36 -6.01 -4.45 14.20
N ILE A 37 -5.77 -5.19 13.14
CA ILE A 37 -6.78 -6.00 12.44
C ILE A 37 -7.33 -7.07 13.39
N ILE A 38 -6.47 -7.80 14.10
CA ILE A 38 -6.88 -8.84 15.06
C ILE A 38 -7.70 -8.22 16.20
N ASN A 39 -7.31 -7.06 16.70
CA ASN A 39 -8.02 -6.40 17.80
C ASN A 39 -9.41 -5.89 17.37
N GLU A 40 -9.57 -5.42 16.14
CA GLU A 40 -10.83 -4.86 15.64
C GLU A 40 -11.78 -5.93 15.06
N TRP A 41 -11.25 -6.94 14.37
CA TRP A 41 -12.05 -7.94 13.63
C TRP A 41 -11.97 -9.34 14.22
N GLY A 42 -11.07 -9.58 15.19
CA GLY A 42 -10.80 -10.89 15.76
C GLY A 42 -9.98 -11.79 14.83
N GLU A 43 -9.73 -13.01 15.29
CA GLU A 43 -9.01 -14.03 14.51
C GLU A 43 -9.81 -14.53 13.30
N ALA A 44 -11.15 -14.45 13.37
CA ALA A 44 -12.05 -14.83 12.28
C ALA A 44 -12.28 -13.69 11.26
N HIS A 45 -11.23 -12.91 10.96
CA HIS A 45 -11.28 -11.73 10.07
C HIS A 45 -11.70 -12.02 8.61
N GLY A 46 -11.73 -13.28 8.21
CA GLY A 46 -12.20 -13.71 6.88
C GLY A 46 -11.31 -13.32 5.70
N ILE A 47 -10.07 -12.88 5.94
CA ILE A 47 -9.08 -12.57 4.91
C ILE A 47 -8.41 -13.87 4.45
N ASP A 48 -8.41 -14.14 3.14
CA ASP A 48 -7.79 -15.34 2.55
C ASP A 48 -6.33 -15.09 2.14
N VAL A 49 -6.03 -13.85 1.72
CA VAL A 49 -4.73 -13.51 1.15
C VAL A 49 -4.39 -12.03 1.36
N VAL A 50 -3.12 -11.77 1.63
CA VAL A 50 -2.52 -10.42 1.65
C VAL A 50 -1.76 -10.20 0.36
N ILE A 51 -2.04 -9.08 -0.31
CA ILE A 51 -1.41 -8.69 -1.58
C ILE A 51 -0.84 -7.28 -1.44
N PRO A 52 0.49 -7.11 -1.61
CA PRO A 52 1.12 -5.80 -1.58
C PRO A 52 0.84 -4.99 -2.86
N ILE A 53 0.79 -3.68 -2.72
CA ILE A 53 0.93 -2.77 -3.85
C ILE A 53 2.44 -2.59 -4.11
N PRO A 54 2.97 -3.04 -5.26
CA PRO A 54 4.41 -2.99 -5.49
C PRO A 54 4.93 -1.55 -5.64
N ASP A 55 6.17 -1.27 -5.21
CA ASP A 55 7.18 -2.20 -4.68
C ASP A 55 7.37 -2.04 -3.16
N THR A 56 7.07 -0.88 -2.60
CA THR A 56 7.49 -0.43 -1.26
C THR A 56 6.72 -1.08 -0.12
N SER A 57 5.49 -1.52 -0.35
CA SER A 57 4.65 -2.16 0.66
C SER A 57 4.96 -3.65 0.91
N ARG A 58 5.83 -4.28 0.10
CA ARG A 58 6.13 -5.71 0.19
C ARG A 58 6.56 -6.17 1.58
N THR A 59 7.49 -5.45 2.19
CA THR A 59 8.02 -5.80 3.52
C THR A 59 6.94 -5.76 4.58
N SER A 60 6.15 -4.69 4.63
CA SER A 60 5.04 -4.57 5.59
C SER A 60 3.95 -5.59 5.34
N ALA A 61 3.61 -5.87 4.08
CA ALA A 61 2.58 -6.85 3.72
C ALA A 61 3.00 -8.29 4.05
N MET A 62 4.27 -8.63 3.86
CA MET A 62 4.80 -9.95 4.21
C MET A 62 4.71 -10.20 5.71
N GLU A 63 5.17 -9.24 6.51
CA GLU A 63 5.12 -9.31 7.97
C GLU A 63 3.69 -9.39 8.50
N LEU A 64 2.79 -8.55 7.91
CA LEU A 64 1.38 -8.57 8.23
C LEU A 64 0.73 -9.93 7.92
N ALA A 65 1.00 -10.51 6.76
CA ALA A 65 0.46 -11.81 6.38
C ALA A 65 0.92 -12.93 7.33
N GLN A 66 2.17 -12.89 7.76
CA GLN A 66 2.73 -13.84 8.71
C GLN A 66 2.03 -13.74 10.06
N HIS A 67 1.81 -12.55 10.60
CA HIS A 67 1.13 -12.33 11.87
C HIS A 67 -0.37 -12.66 11.83
N LEU A 68 -1.03 -12.47 10.68
CA LEU A 68 -2.43 -12.88 10.48
C LEU A 68 -2.59 -14.38 10.20
N GLY A 69 -1.50 -15.12 9.97
CA GLY A 69 -1.55 -16.53 9.60
C GLY A 69 -2.16 -16.80 8.22
N VAL A 70 -2.14 -15.82 7.32
CA VAL A 70 -2.72 -15.91 5.96
C VAL A 70 -1.64 -15.93 4.88
N LYS A 71 -2.03 -16.30 3.67
CA LYS A 71 -1.09 -16.35 2.53
C LYS A 71 -0.67 -14.95 2.09
N TYR A 72 0.63 -14.76 1.84
CA TYR A 72 1.18 -13.64 1.09
C TYR A 72 1.26 -14.00 -0.39
N ARG A 73 0.80 -13.14 -1.29
CA ARG A 73 0.86 -13.34 -2.75
C ARG A 73 1.15 -12.03 -3.47
N GLU A 74 1.94 -12.10 -4.53
CA GLU A 74 2.18 -10.99 -5.44
C GLU A 74 1.10 -10.96 -6.53
N GLY A 75 -0.06 -10.36 -6.22
CA GLY A 75 -1.19 -10.29 -7.14
C GLY A 75 -1.08 -9.14 -8.14
N PHE A 76 -0.21 -8.16 -7.91
CA PHE A 76 0.04 -7.07 -8.83
C PHE A 76 1.46 -7.12 -9.38
N MET A 77 1.57 -6.99 -10.70
CA MET A 77 2.85 -6.88 -11.41
C MET A 77 3.04 -5.45 -11.89
N LYS A 78 4.20 -4.86 -11.59
CA LYS A 78 4.55 -3.52 -12.02
C LYS A 78 5.19 -3.55 -13.41
N ASN A 79 4.65 -2.75 -14.32
CA ASN A 79 5.28 -2.52 -15.62
C ASN A 79 6.47 -1.58 -15.45
N ARG A 80 7.69 -2.13 -15.57
CA ARG A 80 8.94 -1.40 -15.36
C ARG A 80 9.29 -0.43 -16.48
N TYR A 81 8.66 -0.56 -17.64
CA TYR A 81 8.90 0.30 -18.81
C TYR A 81 8.14 1.62 -18.76
N ILE A 82 7.22 1.77 -17.82
CA ILE A 82 6.43 3.00 -17.63
C ILE A 82 6.96 3.76 -16.42
N GLY A 83 7.44 4.98 -16.63
CA GLY A 83 8.01 5.84 -15.60
C GLY A 83 7.02 6.31 -14.50
N ARG A 84 7.51 7.02 -13.48
CA ARG A 84 6.69 7.57 -12.39
C ARG A 84 5.67 8.58 -12.91
N THR A 85 4.37 8.38 -12.61
CA THR A 85 3.26 9.26 -13.01
C THR A 85 2.62 10.03 -11.85
N PHE A 86 3.22 9.99 -10.64
CA PHE A 86 2.68 10.71 -9.48
C PHE A 86 2.67 12.23 -9.64
N ILE A 87 3.40 12.77 -10.61
CA ILE A 87 3.62 14.20 -10.86
C ILE A 87 2.73 14.72 -12.02
N MET A 88 1.86 13.89 -12.62
CA MET A 88 1.02 14.36 -13.73
C MET A 88 -0.20 15.15 -13.25
N PRO A 89 -0.49 16.35 -13.79
CA PRO A 89 -1.71 17.08 -13.53
C PRO A 89 -2.92 16.38 -14.17
N GLY A 90 -4.04 16.32 -13.45
CA GLY A 90 -5.32 15.83 -13.94
C GLY A 90 -5.71 14.43 -13.48
N GLN A 91 -6.94 14.31 -12.92
CA GLN A 91 -7.47 13.05 -12.38
C GLN A 91 -7.66 11.94 -13.43
N GLN A 92 -8.11 12.28 -14.65
CA GLN A 92 -8.33 11.29 -15.70
C GLN A 92 -7.03 10.68 -16.24
N GLN A 93 -5.96 11.48 -16.32
CA GLN A 93 -4.65 10.97 -16.73
C GLN A 93 -4.04 10.07 -15.67
N ARG A 94 -4.27 10.35 -14.38
CA ARG A 94 -3.79 9.50 -13.27
C ARG A 94 -4.47 8.13 -13.27
N LYS A 95 -5.78 8.04 -13.54
CA LYS A 95 -6.52 6.76 -13.64
C LYS A 95 -5.98 5.86 -14.73
N LYS A 96 -5.80 6.38 -15.95
CA LYS A 96 -5.17 5.64 -17.06
C LYS A 96 -3.75 5.18 -16.70
N SER A 97 -3.00 6.00 -15.97
CA SER A 97 -1.61 5.71 -15.63
C SER A 97 -1.44 4.59 -14.61
N VAL A 98 -2.36 4.40 -13.67
CA VAL A 98 -2.31 3.28 -12.71
C VAL A 98 -2.49 1.95 -13.44
N ARG A 99 -3.51 1.84 -14.30
CA ARG A 99 -3.77 0.62 -15.10
C ARG A 99 -2.68 0.31 -16.12
N GLN A 100 -1.94 1.31 -16.58
CA GLN A 100 -0.78 1.08 -17.45
C GLN A 100 0.43 0.57 -16.68
N LYS A 101 0.56 0.94 -15.41
CA LYS A 101 1.72 0.60 -14.56
C LYS A 101 1.57 -0.70 -13.82
N LEU A 102 0.35 -1.08 -13.47
CA LEU A 102 0.04 -2.27 -12.71
C LEU A 102 -0.85 -3.20 -13.53
N SER A 103 -0.50 -4.48 -13.52
CA SER A 103 -1.33 -5.55 -14.06
C SER A 103 -1.72 -6.47 -12.92
N ALA A 104 -3.01 -6.77 -12.78
CA ALA A 104 -3.50 -7.76 -11.83
C ALA A 104 -3.32 -9.17 -12.39
N VAL A 105 -2.94 -10.12 -11.54
CA VAL A 105 -2.86 -11.55 -11.84
C VAL A 105 -4.16 -12.22 -11.38
N PRO A 106 -5.14 -12.52 -12.27
CA PRO A 106 -6.48 -12.92 -11.86
C PRO A 106 -6.52 -14.15 -10.94
N PHE A 107 -5.60 -15.09 -11.13
CA PHE A 107 -5.48 -16.28 -10.29
C PHE A 107 -5.30 -15.98 -8.80
N GLU A 108 -4.65 -14.87 -8.47
CA GLU A 108 -4.42 -14.48 -7.07
C GLU A 108 -5.62 -13.78 -6.43
N PHE A 109 -6.57 -13.30 -7.22
CA PHE A 109 -7.77 -12.57 -6.75
C PHE A 109 -9.04 -13.42 -6.76
N LYS A 110 -9.19 -14.25 -7.79
CA LYS A 110 -10.46 -14.94 -8.07
C LYS A 110 -10.98 -15.75 -6.87
N ASN A 111 -12.22 -15.45 -6.47
CA ASN A 111 -12.97 -16.09 -5.39
C ASN A 111 -12.27 -15.98 -4.01
N LYS A 112 -11.50 -14.93 -3.77
CA LYS A 112 -10.80 -14.70 -2.50
C LYS A 112 -11.23 -13.39 -1.85
N ASN A 113 -11.17 -13.35 -0.52
CA ASN A 113 -11.22 -12.15 0.28
C ASN A 113 -9.81 -11.60 0.41
N VAL A 114 -9.53 -10.49 -0.24
CA VAL A 114 -8.17 -9.96 -0.43
C VAL A 114 -7.94 -8.76 0.45
N LEU A 115 -6.86 -8.76 1.22
CA LEU A 115 -6.34 -7.57 1.88
C LEU A 115 -5.21 -6.96 1.05
N LEU A 116 -5.47 -5.82 0.46
CA LEU A 116 -4.47 -5.01 -0.24
C LEU A 116 -3.71 -4.16 0.78
N VAL A 117 -2.40 -4.13 0.66
CA VAL A 117 -1.52 -3.36 1.56
C VAL A 117 -0.71 -2.37 0.74
N ASP A 118 -0.84 -1.09 1.06
CA ASP A 118 -0.01 -0.03 0.52
C ASP A 118 0.90 0.55 1.60
N ASP A 119 1.96 1.22 1.20
CA ASP A 119 2.87 1.88 2.13
C ASP A 119 2.24 3.14 2.74
N SER A 120 1.48 3.90 1.95
CA SER A 120 0.79 5.12 2.38
C SER A 120 -0.39 5.47 1.48
N ILE A 121 -1.39 6.15 2.04
CA ILE A 121 -2.49 6.75 1.29
C ILE A 121 -2.26 8.24 1.23
N VAL A 122 -1.99 8.77 0.02
CA VAL A 122 -1.74 10.19 -0.18
C VAL A 122 -2.99 10.92 -0.65
N ARG A 123 -3.55 10.55 -1.81
CA ARG A 123 -4.69 11.24 -2.44
C ARG A 123 -5.93 10.36 -2.68
N GLY A 124 -5.92 9.11 -2.26
CA GLY A 124 -7.04 8.18 -2.41
C GLY A 124 -7.38 7.73 -3.84
N THR A 125 -7.11 8.53 -4.88
CA THR A 125 -7.45 8.21 -6.27
C THR A 125 -6.80 6.91 -6.76
N THR A 126 -5.54 6.70 -6.44
CA THR A 126 -4.78 5.48 -6.76
C THR A 126 -5.38 4.26 -6.07
N CYS A 127 -5.78 4.41 -4.81
CA CYS A 127 -6.44 3.41 -3.99
C CYS A 127 -7.73 2.88 -4.66
N HIS A 128 -8.60 3.80 -5.12
CA HIS A 128 -9.84 3.44 -5.79
C HIS A 128 -9.61 2.61 -7.06
N GLU A 129 -8.65 3.02 -7.89
CA GLU A 129 -8.34 2.28 -9.12
C GLU A 129 -7.77 0.90 -8.83
N ILE A 130 -6.90 0.76 -7.82
CA ILE A 130 -6.32 -0.53 -7.42
C ILE A 130 -7.39 -1.46 -6.86
N ILE A 131 -8.30 -0.96 -6.01
CA ILE A 131 -9.44 -1.71 -5.51
C ILE A 131 -10.32 -2.20 -6.67
N GLN A 132 -10.59 -1.33 -7.64
CA GLN A 132 -11.38 -1.70 -8.81
C GLN A 132 -10.69 -2.77 -9.65
N MET A 133 -9.37 -2.68 -9.84
CA MET A 133 -8.59 -3.72 -10.54
C MET A 133 -8.67 -5.08 -9.84
N ALA A 134 -8.63 -5.11 -8.51
CA ALA A 134 -8.78 -6.34 -7.74
C ALA A 134 -10.18 -6.95 -7.90
N ARG A 135 -11.23 -6.11 -7.91
CA ARG A 135 -12.61 -6.55 -8.17
C ARG A 135 -12.77 -7.07 -9.61
N ASP A 136 -12.25 -6.36 -10.59
CA ASP A 136 -12.25 -6.76 -11.99
C ASP A 136 -11.52 -8.11 -12.20
N ALA A 137 -10.51 -8.40 -11.37
CA ALA A 137 -9.79 -9.67 -11.35
C ALA A 137 -10.53 -10.80 -10.62
N GLY A 138 -11.71 -10.53 -10.07
CA GLY A 138 -12.62 -11.54 -9.49
C GLY A 138 -12.50 -11.76 -7.99
N ALA A 139 -11.97 -10.78 -7.24
CA ALA A 139 -11.98 -10.83 -5.77
C ALA A 139 -13.43 -10.79 -5.23
N ASN A 140 -13.71 -11.59 -4.19
CA ASN A 140 -15.02 -11.57 -3.51
C ASN A 140 -15.18 -10.30 -2.66
N ASN A 141 -14.25 -10.10 -1.74
CA ASN A 141 -14.16 -8.89 -0.94
C ASN A 141 -12.75 -8.30 -1.07
N VAL A 142 -12.69 -6.98 -1.08
CA VAL A 142 -11.42 -6.25 -1.12
C VAL A 142 -11.36 -5.32 0.08
N PHE A 143 -10.43 -5.62 0.97
CA PHE A 143 -10.04 -4.77 2.08
C PHE A 143 -8.79 -4.00 1.67
N PHE A 144 -8.63 -2.80 2.19
CA PHE A 144 -7.45 -1.97 1.90
C PHE A 144 -6.85 -1.45 3.21
N ALA A 145 -5.55 -1.63 3.38
CA ALA A 145 -4.82 -1.17 4.53
C ALA A 145 -3.58 -0.35 4.12
N SER A 146 -3.35 0.74 4.86
CA SER A 146 -2.13 1.53 4.75
C SER A 146 -1.18 1.17 5.89
N ALA A 147 0.07 0.86 5.56
CA ALA A 147 1.09 0.59 6.57
C ALA A 147 1.46 1.87 7.36
N ALA A 148 1.48 3.03 6.68
CA ALA A 148 1.67 4.32 7.34
C ALA A 148 0.34 4.91 7.84
N PRO A 149 0.36 5.76 8.87
CA PRO A 149 -0.81 6.50 9.33
C PRO A 149 -1.29 7.49 8.25
N PRO A 150 -2.57 7.94 8.31
CA PRO A 150 -3.09 8.90 7.35
C PRO A 150 -2.36 10.23 7.43
N VAL A 151 -2.11 10.85 6.26
CA VAL A 151 -1.57 12.20 6.16
C VAL A 151 -2.66 13.20 6.53
N LYS A 152 -2.44 13.96 7.61
CA LYS A 152 -3.44 14.91 8.15
C LYS A 152 -3.15 16.37 7.83
N TYR A 153 -1.94 16.68 7.42
CA TYR A 153 -1.51 18.06 7.19
C TYR A 153 -0.76 18.18 5.86
N PRO A 154 -0.87 19.35 5.20
CA PRO A 154 -0.10 19.64 4.00
C PRO A 154 1.40 19.51 4.28
N ASN A 155 2.15 19.04 3.28
CA ASN A 155 3.60 18.91 3.33
C ASN A 155 4.18 19.36 1.99
N VAL A 156 5.24 20.18 2.04
CA VAL A 156 5.96 20.68 0.86
C VAL A 156 7.27 19.94 0.62
N TYR A 157 7.66 19.05 1.52
CA TYR A 157 8.88 18.24 1.42
C TYR A 157 8.51 16.80 1.07
N GLY A 158 9.26 16.18 0.18
CA GLY A 158 9.14 14.79 -0.20
C GLY A 158 7.91 14.45 -1.05
N ILE A 159 6.70 14.57 -0.51
CA ILE A 159 5.43 14.45 -1.24
C ILE A 159 4.84 15.84 -1.35
N ASP A 160 4.79 16.36 -2.58
CA ASP A 160 4.21 17.69 -2.86
C ASP A 160 2.70 17.69 -2.66
N MET A 161 2.26 18.11 -1.47
CA MET A 161 0.86 18.30 -1.07
C MET A 161 0.68 19.66 -0.39
N PRO A 162 0.78 20.77 -1.15
CA PRO A 162 0.76 22.10 -0.57
C PRO A 162 -0.63 22.55 -0.08
N ALA A 163 -1.70 21.90 -0.53
CA ALA A 163 -3.08 22.32 -0.24
C ALA A 163 -3.85 21.29 0.61
N ARG A 164 -4.66 21.78 1.57
CA ARG A 164 -5.58 20.92 2.35
C ARG A 164 -6.62 20.19 1.51
N SER A 165 -6.98 20.74 0.36
CA SER A 165 -7.94 20.11 -0.57
C SER A 165 -7.42 18.83 -1.24
N GLU A 166 -6.15 18.49 -1.05
CA GLU A 166 -5.52 17.28 -1.57
C GLU A 166 -5.44 16.13 -0.55
N LEU A 167 -5.86 16.38 0.71
CA LEU A 167 -5.86 15.42 1.82
C LEU A 167 -7.12 14.58 1.85
#